data_e4b1ec875b0a986607859b2636514d42
#
_entry.id   e4b1ec875b0a986607859b2636514d42
#
_cell.length_a   1.000
_cell.length_b   1.000
_cell.length_c   1.000
_cell.angle_alpha   90.00
_cell.angle_beta   90.00
_cell.angle_gamma   90.00
#
_symmetry.space_group_name_H-M   'P 1'
#
loop_
_entity.id
_entity.type
_entity.pdbx_description
1 polymer ?
#
loop_
_entity_poly.entity_id
_entity_poly.type
_entity_poly.pdbx_seq_one_letter_code
_entity_poly.pdbx_strand_id
1 'polypeptide(L)'
;DLVDAVSNIVSGSFMQGEVPGAGTTYAQAFYDIGNSLGVSPFFLACRVYQEQGSAGTSPLISGNYPGYEGYYNYYNIGATGTTTTDVYVNGLKTAQNKGWDTRMKALTGGAQYISQNYILKGQDTLYLQKFDVDASYNGLYSHQYQQNITAPMTEGGKIRTAYSQTNALENPFVFKIPVYNNMPATACPSPDDQDNTATAAALRAFVVRLYEDALGRTSYQDSEIDYWYQALQNGEKTGAEVAYGFFFSTEFQNKGLPDDIFVDVLYKVMFDRQADSGGKSDWLSKLSNGMSREYVYRGFADSQEFANVCGQYGVRQGTISLGRYRDQNEGVTSFVNRLYVKLLERQGDEDGMENWCRVILTRADTAENVAYGFVFSSEFTNRNTSNEEFVKIMYQTFLNRE
;
A
#
# COMPACT_ATOMS: atom_id res chain seq x y z
N ASP A 1 -25.40 2.94 -16.03
CA ASP A 1 -26.30 3.50 -15.02
C ASP A 1 -25.54 3.83 -13.73
N LEU A 2 -26.20 4.37 -12.70
CA LEU A 2 -25.53 4.76 -11.45
C LEU A 2 -25.06 3.55 -10.62
N VAL A 3 -25.74 2.42 -10.72
CA VAL A 3 -25.33 1.18 -10.03
C VAL A 3 -24.06 0.61 -10.67
N ASP A 4 -23.97 0.65 -12.01
CA ASP A 4 -22.74 0.24 -12.71
C ASP A 4 -21.57 1.14 -12.33
N ALA A 5 -21.82 2.44 -12.20
CA ALA A 5 -20.81 3.39 -11.75
C ALA A 5 -20.32 3.09 -10.33
N VAL A 6 -21.21 2.77 -9.40
CA VAL A 6 -20.83 2.33 -8.04
C VAL A 6 -20.10 0.98 -8.09
N SER A 7 -20.50 0.07 -8.96
CA SER A 7 -19.83 -1.22 -9.16
C SER A 7 -18.38 -1.04 -9.60
N ASN A 8 -18.10 -0.05 -10.46
CA ASN A 8 -16.74 0.28 -10.87
C ASN A 8 -15.87 0.79 -9.70
N ILE A 9 -16.46 1.60 -8.79
CA ILE A 9 -15.77 2.10 -7.59
C ILE A 9 -15.31 0.95 -6.68
N VAL A 10 -16.16 -0.04 -6.49
CA VAL A 10 -15.92 -1.17 -5.58
C VAL A 10 -15.23 -2.35 -6.25
N SER A 11 -14.97 -2.27 -7.55
CA SER A 11 -14.27 -3.31 -8.31
C SER A 11 -12.87 -3.57 -7.75
N GLY A 12 -12.47 -4.83 -7.69
CA GLY A 12 -11.18 -5.24 -7.12
C GLY A 12 -11.10 -5.11 -5.59
N SER A 13 -12.22 -4.84 -4.91
CA SER A 13 -12.28 -4.79 -3.45
C SER A 13 -13.20 -5.90 -2.88
N PHE A 14 -13.20 -6.02 -1.54
CA PHE A 14 -14.11 -6.93 -0.84
C PHE A 14 -15.60 -6.64 -1.08
N MET A 15 -15.91 -5.44 -1.58
CA MET A 15 -17.27 -5.02 -1.94
C MET A 15 -17.64 -5.35 -3.39
N GLN A 16 -16.76 -5.99 -4.14
CA GLN A 16 -17.09 -6.49 -5.47
C GLN A 16 -18.04 -7.70 -5.35
N GLY A 17 -19.29 -7.50 -5.69
CA GLY A 17 -20.29 -8.57 -5.65
C GLY A 17 -21.34 -8.41 -4.55
N GLU A 18 -21.84 -9.52 -4.02
CA GLU A 18 -22.96 -9.53 -3.08
C GLU A 18 -22.55 -9.14 -1.65
N VAL A 19 -23.44 -8.44 -0.95
CA VAL A 19 -23.38 -8.28 0.50
C VAL A 19 -23.72 -9.62 1.13
N PRO A 20 -22.81 -10.28 1.86
CA PRO A 20 -23.03 -11.61 2.38
C PRO A 20 -24.31 -11.72 3.22
N GLY A 21 -25.20 -12.61 2.81
CA GLY A 21 -26.48 -12.86 3.50
C GLY A 21 -27.60 -11.85 3.23
N ALA A 22 -27.41 -10.91 2.28
CA ALA A 22 -28.40 -9.84 2.04
C ALA A 22 -29.19 -10.00 0.73
N GLY A 23 -28.75 -10.86 -0.20
CA GLY A 23 -29.41 -11.05 -1.49
C GLY A 23 -29.35 -9.83 -2.42
N THR A 24 -28.39 -8.93 -2.20
CA THR A 24 -28.14 -7.75 -3.02
C THR A 24 -26.64 -7.50 -3.13
N THR A 25 -26.21 -6.77 -4.18
CA THR A 25 -24.82 -6.37 -4.33
C THR A 25 -24.49 -5.14 -3.48
N TYR A 26 -23.21 -4.94 -3.14
CA TYR A 26 -22.78 -3.70 -2.48
C TYR A 26 -23.11 -2.46 -3.31
N ALA A 27 -22.94 -2.54 -4.63
CA ALA A 27 -23.25 -1.43 -5.53
C ALA A 27 -24.74 -1.06 -5.47
N GLN A 28 -25.62 -2.04 -5.55
CA GLN A 28 -27.07 -1.82 -5.42
C GLN A 28 -27.44 -1.30 -4.02
N ALA A 29 -26.84 -1.87 -2.97
CA ALA A 29 -27.08 -1.42 -1.60
C ALA A 29 -26.69 0.05 -1.39
N PHE A 30 -25.52 0.49 -1.88
CA PHE A 30 -25.12 1.90 -1.79
C PHE A 30 -26.04 2.81 -2.60
N TYR A 31 -26.48 2.38 -3.78
CA TYR A 31 -27.43 3.13 -4.59
C TYR A 31 -28.77 3.32 -3.87
N ASP A 32 -29.35 2.26 -3.35
CA ASP A 32 -30.65 2.31 -2.65
C ASP A 32 -30.57 3.12 -1.34
N ILE A 33 -29.51 2.91 -0.54
CA ILE A 33 -29.27 3.68 0.69
C ILE A 33 -29.07 5.16 0.36
N GLY A 34 -28.24 5.46 -0.64
CA GLY A 34 -27.97 6.83 -1.05
C GLY A 34 -29.23 7.56 -1.49
N ASN A 35 -30.04 6.94 -2.34
CA ASN A 35 -31.31 7.50 -2.79
C ASN A 35 -32.30 7.72 -1.62
N SER A 36 -32.38 6.77 -0.69
CA SER A 36 -33.30 6.89 0.46
C SER A 36 -32.92 8.02 1.41
N LEU A 37 -31.62 8.35 1.51
CA LEU A 37 -31.09 9.37 2.42
C LEU A 37 -30.76 10.71 1.75
N GLY A 38 -30.90 10.80 0.41
CA GLY A 38 -30.44 11.97 -0.36
C GLY A 38 -28.93 12.16 -0.30
N VAL A 39 -28.14 11.09 -0.21
CA VAL A 39 -26.68 11.08 -0.11
C VAL A 39 -26.09 10.42 -1.35
N SER A 40 -25.01 10.97 -1.89
CA SER A 40 -24.36 10.37 -3.04
C SER A 40 -23.94 8.91 -2.79
N PRO A 41 -24.38 7.95 -3.62
CA PRO A 41 -23.95 6.56 -3.55
C PRO A 41 -22.42 6.40 -3.70
N PHE A 42 -21.80 7.26 -4.52
CA PHE A 42 -20.36 7.29 -4.71
C PHE A 42 -19.63 7.66 -3.43
N PHE A 43 -20.13 8.67 -2.72
CA PHE A 43 -19.60 9.05 -1.42
C PHE A 43 -19.68 7.89 -0.42
N LEU A 44 -20.81 7.19 -0.33
CA LEU A 44 -20.98 6.07 0.60
C LEU A 44 -20.02 4.92 0.29
N ALA A 45 -19.90 4.56 -0.99
CA ALA A 45 -18.97 3.50 -1.44
C ALA A 45 -17.50 3.87 -1.17
N CYS A 46 -17.09 5.11 -1.54
CA CYS A 46 -15.73 5.60 -1.30
C CYS A 46 -15.43 5.70 0.20
N ARG A 47 -16.39 6.10 1.03
CA ARG A 47 -16.22 6.18 2.48
C ARG A 47 -15.98 4.80 3.07
N VAL A 48 -16.77 3.80 2.76
CA VAL A 48 -16.55 2.42 3.25
C VAL A 48 -15.21 1.88 2.74
N TYR A 49 -14.87 2.15 1.47
CA TYR A 49 -13.57 1.78 0.93
C TYR A 49 -12.41 2.43 1.71
N GLN A 50 -12.54 3.71 2.06
CA GLN A 50 -11.53 4.43 2.85
C GLN A 50 -11.39 3.86 4.26
N GLU A 51 -12.50 3.52 4.91
CA GLU A 51 -12.52 3.04 6.29
C GLU A 51 -12.09 1.57 6.44
N GLN A 52 -12.37 0.72 5.44
CA GLN A 52 -12.14 -0.73 5.54
C GLN A 52 -11.01 -1.24 4.62
N GLY A 53 -10.47 -0.37 3.74
CA GLY A 53 -9.48 -0.76 2.74
C GLY A 53 -10.05 -1.67 1.64
N SER A 54 -9.20 -2.04 0.68
CA SER A 54 -9.60 -2.90 -0.44
C SER A 54 -9.86 -4.36 -0.02
N ALA A 55 -9.10 -4.87 0.93
CA ALA A 55 -9.19 -6.26 1.36
C ALA A 55 -10.35 -6.54 2.33
N GLY A 56 -10.88 -5.53 3.03
CA GLY A 56 -11.98 -5.70 3.99
C GLY A 56 -11.70 -6.66 5.13
N THR A 57 -10.46 -6.71 5.61
CA THR A 57 -10.02 -7.66 6.65
C THR A 57 -10.21 -7.14 8.07
N SER A 58 -10.81 -5.95 8.23
CA SER A 58 -11.03 -5.35 9.54
C SER A 58 -11.93 -6.21 10.42
N PRO A 59 -11.58 -6.43 11.70
CA PRO A 59 -12.43 -7.04 12.69
C PRO A 59 -13.81 -6.37 12.83
N LEU A 60 -13.91 -5.07 12.52
CA LEU A 60 -15.16 -4.30 12.60
C LEU A 60 -16.23 -4.76 11.60
N ILE A 61 -15.86 -5.46 10.55
CA ILE A 61 -16.80 -5.99 9.53
C ILE A 61 -16.73 -7.51 9.38
N SER A 62 -15.96 -8.20 10.20
CA SER A 62 -15.81 -9.66 10.15
C SER A 62 -17.07 -10.41 10.59
N GLY A 63 -17.74 -9.91 11.62
CA GLY A 63 -18.90 -10.55 12.26
C GLY A 63 -18.52 -11.72 13.17
N ASN A 64 -17.25 -11.94 13.46
CA ASN A 64 -16.76 -13.02 14.30
C ASN A 64 -15.80 -12.56 15.41
N TYR A 65 -15.82 -11.28 15.77
CA TYR A 65 -14.98 -10.77 16.84
C TYR A 65 -15.50 -11.26 18.20
N PRO A 66 -14.63 -11.85 19.07
CA PRO A 66 -15.05 -12.42 20.34
C PRO A 66 -15.83 -11.43 21.23
N GLY A 67 -17.05 -11.83 21.62
CA GLY A 67 -17.97 -11.03 22.43
C GLY A 67 -18.84 -10.03 21.63
N TYR A 68 -18.65 -9.94 20.31
CA TYR A 68 -19.42 -9.09 19.42
C TYR A 68 -19.78 -9.82 18.11
N GLU A 69 -19.99 -11.13 18.19
CA GLU A 69 -20.33 -11.96 17.04
C GLU A 69 -21.66 -11.50 16.42
N GLY A 70 -21.65 -11.40 15.08
CA GLY A 70 -22.81 -10.95 14.31
C GLY A 70 -23.02 -9.44 14.26
N TYR A 71 -22.11 -8.63 14.84
CA TYR A 71 -22.16 -7.16 14.72
C TYR A 71 -21.14 -6.64 13.72
N TYR A 72 -21.53 -5.54 13.02
CA TYR A 72 -20.75 -4.96 11.92
C TYR A 72 -20.70 -3.44 12.01
N ASN A 73 -19.57 -2.82 11.65
CA ASN A 73 -19.40 -1.37 11.62
C ASN A 73 -18.57 -0.95 10.40
N TYR A 74 -19.22 -0.69 9.29
CA TYR A 74 -18.56 -0.38 8.01
C TYR A 74 -17.93 1.02 7.96
N TYR A 75 -18.42 1.95 8.78
CA TYR A 75 -18.01 3.36 8.76
C TYR A 75 -17.16 3.74 9.97
N ASN A 76 -16.65 2.80 10.73
CA ASN A 76 -15.82 2.98 11.92
C ASN A 76 -16.43 3.95 12.97
N ILE A 77 -17.74 4.08 13.01
CA ILE A 77 -18.43 5.01 13.92
C ILE A 77 -18.22 4.58 15.36
N GLY A 78 -17.66 5.51 16.17
CA GLY A 78 -17.32 5.23 17.56
C GLY A 78 -16.10 4.32 17.75
N ALA A 79 -15.39 3.98 16.68
CA ALA A 79 -14.16 3.19 16.72
C ALA A 79 -12.98 4.07 17.16
N THR A 80 -12.92 4.40 18.45
CA THR A 80 -11.89 5.25 19.05
C THR A 80 -11.21 4.55 20.21
N GLY A 81 -9.95 4.87 20.47
CA GLY A 81 -9.20 4.27 21.56
C GLY A 81 -7.71 4.55 21.47
N THR A 82 -6.97 4.18 22.50
CA THR A 82 -5.51 4.33 22.56
C THR A 82 -4.77 3.12 21.99
N THR A 83 -5.42 1.97 21.97
CA THR A 83 -4.90 0.74 21.39
C THR A 83 -5.79 0.27 20.24
N THR A 84 -5.26 -0.55 19.36
CA THR A 84 -6.01 -1.18 18.26
C THR A 84 -7.18 -2.01 18.81
N THR A 85 -7.00 -2.69 19.93
CA THR A 85 -8.05 -3.46 20.60
C THR A 85 -9.18 -2.56 21.07
N ASP A 86 -8.87 -1.42 21.69
CA ASP A 86 -9.89 -0.45 22.13
C ASP A 86 -10.72 0.06 20.95
N VAL A 87 -10.07 0.36 19.83
CA VAL A 87 -10.73 0.82 18.60
C VAL A 87 -11.76 -0.21 18.11
N TYR A 88 -11.38 -1.49 18.07
CA TYR A 88 -12.27 -2.55 17.63
C TYR A 88 -13.42 -2.76 18.63
N VAL A 89 -13.12 -2.85 19.92
CA VAL A 89 -14.12 -3.05 20.97
C VAL A 89 -15.12 -1.89 21.00
N ASN A 90 -14.66 -0.65 20.99
CA ASN A 90 -15.53 0.53 21.02
C ASN A 90 -16.37 0.65 19.76
N GLY A 91 -15.81 0.35 18.58
CA GLY A 91 -16.55 0.34 17.33
C GLY A 91 -17.63 -0.74 17.28
N LEU A 92 -17.33 -1.96 17.76
CA LEU A 92 -18.31 -3.06 17.81
C LEU A 92 -19.34 -2.87 18.92
N LYS A 93 -18.98 -2.30 20.06
CA LYS A 93 -19.94 -1.88 21.09
C LYS A 93 -20.91 -0.84 20.55
N THR A 94 -20.43 0.09 19.73
CA THR A 94 -21.30 1.05 19.03
C THR A 94 -22.26 0.34 18.09
N ALA A 95 -21.81 -0.63 17.30
CA ALA A 95 -22.62 -1.44 16.42
C ALA A 95 -23.70 -2.21 17.20
N GLN A 96 -23.33 -2.84 18.31
CA GLN A 96 -24.26 -3.56 19.19
C GLN A 96 -25.32 -2.62 19.76
N ASN A 97 -24.94 -1.47 20.30
CA ASN A 97 -25.87 -0.49 20.87
C ASN A 97 -26.85 0.08 19.83
N LYS A 98 -26.43 0.12 18.55
CA LYS A 98 -27.25 0.59 17.42
C LYS A 98 -28.05 -0.53 16.73
N GLY A 99 -27.86 -1.77 17.14
CA GLY A 99 -28.54 -2.93 16.55
C GLY A 99 -28.07 -3.25 15.13
N TRP A 100 -26.80 -3.00 14.83
CA TRP A 100 -26.19 -3.33 13.53
C TRP A 100 -25.76 -4.80 13.48
N ASP A 101 -26.73 -5.69 13.65
CA ASP A 101 -26.58 -7.14 13.76
C ASP A 101 -26.63 -7.87 12.39
N THR A 102 -26.76 -7.12 11.30
CA THR A 102 -26.57 -7.60 9.93
C THR A 102 -25.75 -6.60 9.14
N ARG A 103 -25.11 -7.08 8.06
CA ARG A 103 -24.31 -6.22 7.17
C ARG A 103 -25.15 -5.08 6.59
N MET A 104 -26.39 -5.36 6.15
CA MET A 104 -27.28 -4.33 5.62
C MET A 104 -27.69 -3.31 6.68
N LYS A 105 -28.00 -3.74 7.92
CA LYS A 105 -28.28 -2.77 9.00
C LYS A 105 -27.07 -1.90 9.31
N ALA A 106 -25.87 -2.44 9.25
CA ALA A 106 -24.64 -1.68 9.48
C ALA A 106 -24.35 -0.69 8.33
N LEU A 107 -24.53 -1.10 7.08
CA LEU A 107 -24.39 -0.22 5.92
C LEU A 107 -25.44 0.92 5.97
N THR A 108 -26.70 0.59 6.16
CA THR A 108 -27.78 1.58 6.23
C THR A 108 -27.66 2.48 7.46
N GLY A 109 -27.44 1.89 8.63
CA GLY A 109 -27.39 2.64 9.88
C GLY A 109 -26.15 3.54 9.99
N GLY A 110 -25.02 3.12 9.45
CA GLY A 110 -23.84 3.94 9.37
C GLY A 110 -23.99 5.12 8.40
N ALA A 111 -24.53 4.88 7.22
CA ALA A 111 -24.87 5.94 6.26
C ALA A 111 -25.86 6.94 6.85
N GLN A 112 -26.92 6.45 7.53
CA GLN A 112 -27.90 7.28 8.22
C GLN A 112 -27.27 8.12 9.33
N TYR A 113 -26.33 7.55 10.09
CA TYR A 113 -25.58 8.28 11.12
C TYR A 113 -24.80 9.45 10.51
N ILE A 114 -24.07 9.21 9.40
CA ILE A 114 -23.30 10.27 8.72
C ILE A 114 -24.24 11.34 8.16
N SER A 115 -25.33 10.93 7.52
CA SER A 115 -26.34 11.86 7.00
C SER A 115 -26.87 12.78 8.10
N GLN A 116 -27.36 12.21 9.19
CA GLN A 116 -28.02 12.97 10.26
C GLN A 116 -27.07 13.80 11.11
N ASN A 117 -25.86 13.32 11.38
CA ASN A 117 -24.94 13.98 12.27
C ASN A 117 -23.97 14.94 11.58
N TYR A 118 -23.75 14.79 10.29
CA TYR A 118 -22.82 15.62 9.51
C TYR A 118 -23.51 16.32 8.34
N ILE A 119 -24.04 15.59 7.36
CA ILE A 119 -24.49 16.16 6.09
C ILE A 119 -25.67 17.13 6.33
N LEU A 120 -26.71 16.67 7.01
CA LEU A 120 -27.90 17.48 7.33
C LEU A 120 -27.62 18.60 8.34
N LYS A 121 -26.44 18.62 8.95
CA LYS A 121 -25.96 19.70 9.81
C LYS A 121 -25.00 20.65 9.09
N GLY A 122 -24.98 20.65 7.77
CA GLY A 122 -24.16 21.55 6.97
C GLY A 122 -22.74 21.05 6.66
N GLN A 123 -22.28 19.97 7.28
CA GLN A 123 -21.01 19.34 6.98
C GLN A 123 -21.14 18.39 5.78
N ASP A 124 -21.61 18.90 4.66
CA ASP A 124 -21.97 18.14 3.46
C ASP A 124 -20.83 18.00 2.43
N THR A 125 -19.63 18.47 2.79
CA THR A 125 -18.40 18.24 2.03
C THR A 125 -17.36 17.51 2.88
N LEU A 126 -16.42 16.81 2.23
CA LEU A 126 -15.31 16.16 2.92
C LEU A 126 -14.49 17.15 3.76
N TYR A 127 -14.31 18.36 3.23
CA TYR A 127 -13.60 19.44 3.90
C TYR A 127 -14.30 19.86 5.19
N LEU A 128 -15.60 20.14 5.12
CA LEU A 128 -16.39 20.56 6.29
C LEU A 128 -16.51 19.44 7.33
N GLN A 129 -16.62 18.17 6.90
CA GLN A 129 -16.60 17.03 7.81
C GLN A 129 -15.28 16.89 8.56
N LYS A 130 -14.16 17.23 7.91
CA LYS A 130 -12.84 17.12 8.54
C LYS A 130 -12.52 18.33 9.40
N PHE A 131 -12.73 19.54 8.89
CA PHE A 131 -12.21 20.75 9.54
C PHE A 131 -13.20 21.46 10.43
N ASP A 132 -14.52 21.18 10.28
CA ASP A 132 -15.61 21.72 11.12
C ASP A 132 -15.49 23.23 11.29
N VAL A 133 -15.44 23.94 10.17
CA VAL A 133 -15.19 25.39 10.11
C VAL A 133 -16.47 26.21 9.95
N ASP A 134 -17.65 25.58 9.94
CA ASP A 134 -18.95 26.24 9.91
C ASP A 134 -19.56 26.30 11.33
N ALA A 135 -19.57 27.48 11.92
CA ALA A 135 -20.10 27.68 13.26
C ALA A 135 -21.63 27.59 13.36
N SER A 136 -22.35 27.43 12.24
CA SER A 136 -23.80 27.49 12.18
C SER A 136 -24.49 26.36 12.95
N TYR A 137 -23.82 25.25 13.18
CA TYR A 137 -24.42 24.05 13.76
C TYR A 137 -23.89 23.64 15.15
N ASN A 138 -22.57 23.55 15.34
CA ASN A 138 -21.99 22.95 16.56
C ASN A 138 -20.85 23.75 17.19
N GLY A 139 -20.58 24.96 16.72
CA GLY A 139 -19.33 25.68 17.04
C GLY A 139 -18.17 25.15 16.15
N LEU A 140 -17.04 25.85 16.20
CA LEU A 140 -15.91 25.55 15.34
C LEU A 140 -15.04 24.42 15.92
N TYR A 141 -14.51 23.57 15.05
CA TYR A 141 -13.46 22.55 15.32
C TYR A 141 -13.82 21.48 16.35
N SER A 142 -15.10 21.36 16.73
CA SER A 142 -15.54 20.46 17.79
C SER A 142 -16.20 19.17 17.30
N HIS A 143 -16.61 19.13 16.02
CA HIS A 143 -17.37 18.03 15.45
C HIS A 143 -16.73 17.49 14.16
N GLN A 144 -15.53 16.94 14.30
CA GLN A 144 -14.76 16.39 13.18
C GLN A 144 -15.07 14.89 12.99
N TYR A 145 -15.27 14.46 11.73
CA TYR A 145 -15.49 13.05 11.41
C TYR A 145 -14.21 12.23 11.49
N GLN A 146 -13.11 12.77 10.97
CA GLN A 146 -11.84 12.05 10.81
C GLN A 146 -10.69 12.76 11.53
N GLN A 147 -9.76 11.98 12.10
CA GLN A 147 -8.56 12.55 12.73
C GLN A 147 -7.47 12.87 11.70
N ASN A 148 -7.32 12.07 10.64
CA ASN A 148 -6.30 12.25 9.62
C ASN A 148 -6.54 13.54 8.81
N ILE A 149 -5.55 14.44 8.80
CA ILE A 149 -5.62 15.74 8.12
C ILE A 149 -5.69 15.61 6.59
N THR A 150 -5.13 14.56 6.00
CA THR A 150 -5.12 14.32 4.56
C THR A 150 -6.31 13.51 4.05
N ALA A 151 -7.17 13.04 4.95
CA ALA A 151 -8.30 12.20 4.58
C ALA A 151 -9.24 12.82 3.54
N PRO A 152 -9.60 14.13 3.61
CA PRO A 152 -10.47 14.75 2.61
C PRO A 152 -9.83 14.73 1.21
N MET A 153 -8.54 14.94 1.10
CA MET A 153 -7.81 14.89 -0.17
C MET A 153 -7.79 13.46 -0.74
N THR A 154 -7.45 12.48 0.09
CA THR A 154 -7.36 11.07 -0.33
C THR A 154 -8.73 10.53 -0.76
N GLU A 155 -9.77 10.81 0.00
CA GLU A 155 -11.14 10.39 -0.30
C GLU A 155 -11.70 11.15 -1.52
N GLY A 156 -11.44 12.46 -1.61
CA GLY A 156 -11.81 13.29 -2.75
C GLY A 156 -11.18 12.81 -4.05
N GLY A 157 -9.92 12.38 -4.02
CA GLY A 157 -9.23 11.77 -5.16
C GLY A 157 -9.91 10.50 -5.65
N LYS A 158 -10.37 9.62 -4.75
CA LYS A 158 -11.13 8.41 -5.10
C LYS A 158 -12.48 8.74 -5.72
N ILE A 159 -13.20 9.71 -5.15
CA ILE A 159 -14.49 10.19 -5.69
C ILE A 159 -14.29 10.79 -7.08
N ARG A 160 -13.26 11.61 -7.28
CA ARG A 160 -12.92 12.19 -8.61
C ARG A 160 -12.64 11.08 -9.63
N THR A 161 -11.87 10.07 -9.26
CA THR A 161 -11.60 8.92 -10.14
C THR A 161 -12.90 8.20 -10.52
N ALA A 162 -13.81 8.00 -9.58
CA ALA A 162 -15.12 7.39 -9.85
C ALA A 162 -15.95 8.23 -10.82
N TYR A 163 -16.02 9.54 -10.64
CA TYR A 163 -16.70 10.45 -11.57
C TYR A 163 -16.06 10.46 -12.96
N SER A 164 -14.72 10.41 -13.04
CA SER A 164 -14.00 10.32 -14.30
C SER A 164 -14.37 9.05 -15.09
N GLN A 165 -14.44 7.93 -14.43
CA GLN A 165 -14.78 6.63 -15.06
C GLN A 165 -16.21 6.56 -15.59
N THR A 166 -17.10 7.45 -15.16
CA THR A 166 -18.50 7.51 -15.53
C THR A 166 -18.86 8.70 -16.40
N ASN A 167 -17.86 9.45 -16.89
CA ASN A 167 -18.03 10.74 -17.59
C ASN A 167 -18.83 11.78 -16.79
N ALA A 168 -18.92 11.61 -15.47
CA ALA A 168 -19.70 12.49 -14.62
C ALA A 168 -18.97 13.79 -14.27
N LEU A 169 -17.68 13.95 -14.61
CA LEU A 169 -16.91 15.19 -14.42
C LEU A 169 -17.44 16.33 -15.27
N GLU A 170 -18.16 16.05 -16.35
CA GLU A 170 -18.79 17.05 -17.22
C GLU A 170 -20.11 17.59 -16.65
N ASN A 171 -20.64 17.00 -15.57
CA ASN A 171 -21.86 17.47 -14.93
C ASN A 171 -21.61 18.77 -14.15
N PRO A 172 -22.62 19.66 -14.05
CA PRO A 172 -22.50 20.84 -13.20
C PRO A 172 -22.43 20.45 -11.74
N PHE A 173 -21.36 20.89 -11.06
CA PHE A 173 -21.18 20.73 -9.62
C PHE A 173 -21.39 22.04 -8.88
N VAL A 174 -21.90 21.96 -7.66
CA VAL A 174 -21.93 23.06 -6.71
C VAL A 174 -20.77 22.90 -5.73
N PHE A 175 -19.84 23.83 -5.76
CA PHE A 175 -18.71 23.86 -4.84
C PHE A 175 -18.99 24.81 -3.68
N LYS A 176 -18.81 24.31 -2.43
CA LYS A 176 -18.82 25.14 -1.24
C LYS A 176 -17.39 25.48 -0.84
N ILE A 177 -17.00 26.72 -1.01
CA ILE A 177 -15.65 27.21 -0.73
C ILE A 177 -15.71 28.05 0.55
N PRO A 178 -15.14 27.59 1.68
CA PRO A 178 -15.06 28.40 2.90
C PRO A 178 -14.25 29.67 2.67
N VAL A 179 -14.78 30.81 3.10
CA VAL A 179 -14.08 32.08 3.09
C VAL A 179 -13.78 32.48 4.52
N TYR A 180 -12.50 32.60 4.83
CA TYR A 180 -12.04 32.92 6.17
C TYR A 180 -11.80 34.42 6.34
N ASN A 181 -12.01 34.92 7.56
CA ASN A 181 -11.59 36.27 7.93
C ASN A 181 -10.07 36.39 7.79
N ASN A 182 -9.60 37.53 7.29
CA ASN A 182 -8.18 37.81 7.06
C ASN A 182 -7.49 36.85 6.06
N MET A 183 -8.22 36.36 5.08
CA MET A 183 -7.58 35.65 3.97
C MET A 183 -6.52 36.53 3.30
N PRO A 184 -5.39 35.99 2.88
CA PRO A 184 -4.39 36.72 2.11
C PRO A 184 -5.01 37.38 0.89
N ALA A 185 -4.56 38.62 0.57
CA ALA A 185 -5.02 39.34 -0.61
C ALA A 185 -4.67 38.59 -1.92
N THR A 186 -3.59 37.80 -1.88
CA THR A 186 -3.21 36.90 -2.97
C THR A 186 -3.64 35.51 -2.58
N ALA A 187 -4.39 34.85 -3.47
CA ALA A 187 -4.74 33.44 -3.28
C ALA A 187 -3.48 32.62 -3.04
N CYS A 188 -3.54 31.71 -2.05
CA CYS A 188 -2.53 30.67 -1.97
C CYS A 188 -2.57 29.88 -3.29
N PRO A 189 -1.44 29.73 -4.00
CA PRO A 189 -1.44 28.91 -5.20
C PRO A 189 -2.02 27.55 -4.85
N SER A 190 -2.93 27.05 -5.70
CA SER A 190 -3.34 25.66 -5.63
C SER A 190 -2.09 24.78 -5.64
N PRO A 191 -2.08 23.62 -4.98
CA PRO A 191 -1.04 22.62 -5.24
C PRO A 191 -0.88 22.33 -6.75
N ASP A 192 -1.95 22.51 -7.53
CA ASP A 192 -1.94 22.42 -8.99
C ASP A 192 -1.44 23.71 -9.68
N ASP A 193 -1.46 24.87 -8.99
CA ASP A 193 -0.99 26.18 -9.47
C ASP A 193 0.41 26.55 -8.97
N GLN A 194 1.02 25.72 -8.13
CA GLN A 194 2.42 25.87 -7.76
C GLN A 194 3.26 25.69 -9.03
N ASP A 195 3.49 26.80 -9.69
CA ASP A 195 4.42 26.99 -10.79
C ASP A 195 4.61 25.70 -11.60
N ASN A 196 3.66 25.40 -12.49
CA ASN A 196 3.71 24.21 -13.37
C ASN A 196 5.07 24.06 -14.07
N THR A 197 5.82 25.16 -14.24
CA THR A 197 7.18 25.15 -14.78
C THR A 197 8.22 24.68 -13.76
N ALA A 198 8.17 25.15 -12.52
CA ALA A 198 9.13 24.75 -11.48
C ALA A 198 8.85 23.31 -11.03
N THR A 199 7.59 22.94 -10.85
CA THR A 199 7.18 21.56 -10.53
C THR A 199 7.49 20.61 -11.69
N ALA A 200 7.21 21.00 -12.92
CA ALA A 200 7.57 20.23 -14.11
C ALA A 200 9.08 20.03 -14.22
N ALA A 201 9.86 21.09 -13.98
CA ALA A 201 11.33 21.01 -13.99
C ALA A 201 11.84 20.08 -12.89
N ALA A 202 11.26 20.12 -11.67
CA ALA A 202 11.63 19.23 -10.57
C ALA A 202 11.29 17.77 -10.84
N LEU A 203 10.08 17.49 -11.35
CA LEU A 203 9.70 16.12 -11.74
C LEU A 203 10.59 15.57 -12.86
N ARG A 204 10.92 16.40 -13.87
CA ARG A 204 11.86 16.03 -14.93
C ARG A 204 13.25 15.77 -14.38
N ALA A 205 13.74 16.60 -13.46
CA ALA A 205 15.03 16.43 -12.81
C ALA A 205 15.10 15.11 -12.01
N PHE A 206 14.01 14.69 -11.36
CA PHE A 206 13.93 13.38 -10.73
C PHE A 206 14.14 12.25 -11.74
N VAL A 207 13.47 12.32 -12.88
CA VAL A 207 13.61 11.31 -13.95
C VAL A 207 15.01 11.32 -14.56
N VAL A 208 15.54 12.51 -14.87
CA VAL A 208 16.90 12.70 -15.42
C VAL A 208 17.94 12.04 -14.50
N ARG A 209 17.85 12.28 -13.20
CA ARG A 209 18.73 11.70 -12.21
C ARG A 209 18.71 10.16 -12.24
N LEU A 210 17.56 9.53 -12.50
CA LEU A 210 17.47 8.07 -12.65
C LEU A 210 18.23 7.58 -13.91
N TYR A 211 18.15 8.31 -15.04
CA TYR A 211 18.96 8.00 -16.22
C TYR A 211 20.46 8.15 -15.96
N GLU A 212 20.87 9.22 -15.28
CA GLU A 212 22.26 9.52 -15.01
C GLU A 212 22.85 8.60 -13.94
N ASP A 213 22.25 8.54 -12.75
CA ASP A 213 22.81 7.85 -11.60
C ASP A 213 22.55 6.33 -11.62
N ALA A 214 21.40 5.85 -12.09
CA ALA A 214 21.16 4.41 -12.17
C ALA A 214 21.68 3.81 -13.47
N LEU A 215 21.38 4.42 -14.63
CA LEU A 215 21.77 3.88 -15.92
C LEU A 215 23.14 4.38 -16.39
N GLY A 216 23.71 5.42 -15.78
CA GLY A 216 24.99 6.02 -16.18
C GLY A 216 24.92 6.66 -17.55
N ARG A 217 23.75 7.08 -17.99
CA ARG A 217 23.57 7.74 -19.29
C ARG A 217 23.93 9.22 -19.19
N THR A 218 24.63 9.72 -20.19
CA THR A 218 24.92 11.14 -20.37
C THR A 218 24.06 11.78 -21.46
N SER A 219 23.24 10.97 -22.14
CA SER A 219 22.29 11.41 -23.17
C SER A 219 21.03 10.58 -23.12
N TYR A 220 19.90 11.21 -23.32
CA TYR A 220 18.55 10.63 -23.35
C TYR A 220 17.66 11.45 -24.26
N GLN A 221 16.60 10.86 -24.81
CA GLN A 221 15.63 11.55 -25.64
C GLN A 221 14.61 12.28 -24.74
N ASP A 222 14.15 13.45 -25.17
CA ASP A 222 13.09 14.16 -24.45
C ASP A 222 11.83 13.30 -24.27
N SER A 223 11.50 12.48 -25.25
CA SER A 223 10.36 11.56 -25.20
C SER A 223 10.48 10.48 -24.10
N GLU A 224 11.71 10.05 -23.76
CA GLU A 224 11.96 9.09 -22.68
C GLU A 224 11.69 9.76 -21.31
N ILE A 225 12.12 11.01 -21.16
CA ILE A 225 11.83 11.82 -19.96
C ILE A 225 10.34 12.10 -19.86
N ASP A 226 9.70 12.51 -20.97
CA ASP A 226 8.28 12.85 -21.01
C ASP A 226 7.38 11.69 -20.59
N TYR A 227 7.70 10.46 -20.99
CA TYR A 227 6.95 9.28 -20.59
C TYR A 227 6.84 9.14 -19.06
N TRP A 228 7.98 9.18 -18.36
CA TRP A 228 8.02 9.06 -16.91
C TRP A 228 7.49 10.30 -16.20
N TYR A 229 7.80 11.49 -16.74
CA TYR A 229 7.30 12.75 -16.24
C TYR A 229 5.77 12.79 -16.22
N GLN A 230 5.12 12.42 -17.32
CA GLN A 230 3.66 12.39 -17.40
C GLN A 230 3.06 11.40 -16.41
N ALA A 231 3.66 10.22 -16.28
CA ALA A 231 3.19 9.21 -15.31
C ALA A 231 3.28 9.70 -13.84
N LEU A 232 4.32 10.48 -13.51
CA LEU A 232 4.46 11.11 -12.19
C LEU A 232 3.46 12.28 -12.03
N GLN A 233 3.36 13.14 -13.02
CA GLN A 233 2.49 14.33 -13.02
C GLN A 233 1.02 13.94 -12.90
N ASN A 234 0.59 12.92 -13.63
CA ASN A 234 -0.79 12.41 -13.60
C ASN A 234 -1.09 11.55 -12.36
N GLY A 235 -0.07 11.27 -11.52
CA GLY A 235 -0.22 10.40 -10.36
C GLY A 235 -0.43 8.91 -10.71
N GLU A 236 -0.19 8.53 -11.97
CA GLU A 236 -0.28 7.13 -12.43
C GLU A 236 0.81 6.26 -11.82
N LYS A 237 1.99 6.87 -11.55
CA LYS A 237 3.12 6.21 -10.90
C LYS A 237 3.66 7.05 -9.74
N THR A 238 4.30 6.36 -8.83
CA THR A 238 5.02 6.91 -7.69
C THR A 238 6.52 6.93 -7.96
N GLY A 239 7.29 7.65 -7.14
CA GLY A 239 8.75 7.65 -7.22
C GLY A 239 9.34 6.25 -7.09
N ALA A 240 8.79 5.43 -6.17
CA ALA A 240 9.19 4.04 -6.01
C ALA A 240 8.92 3.19 -7.25
N GLU A 241 7.75 3.35 -7.89
CA GLU A 241 7.43 2.59 -9.11
C GLU A 241 8.25 3.03 -10.32
N VAL A 242 8.54 4.33 -10.44
CA VAL A 242 9.38 4.84 -11.52
C VAL A 242 10.81 4.35 -11.32
N ALA A 243 11.41 4.55 -10.15
CA ALA A 243 12.77 4.08 -9.87
C ALA A 243 12.89 2.54 -10.01
N TYR A 244 11.86 1.78 -9.61
CA TYR A 244 11.80 0.33 -9.83
C TYR A 244 11.93 -0.01 -11.33
N GLY A 245 11.23 0.74 -12.19
CA GLY A 245 11.31 0.56 -13.64
C GLY A 245 12.73 0.75 -14.19
N PHE A 246 13.57 1.56 -13.54
CA PHE A 246 14.98 1.72 -13.91
C PHE A 246 15.86 0.58 -13.38
N PHE A 247 15.79 0.27 -12.07
CA PHE A 247 16.63 -0.76 -11.43
C PHE A 247 16.37 -2.18 -11.95
N PHE A 248 15.13 -2.45 -12.39
CA PHE A 248 14.73 -3.76 -12.90
C PHE A 248 14.49 -3.74 -14.42
N SER A 249 14.94 -2.69 -15.12
CA SER A 249 14.98 -2.66 -16.59
C SER A 249 16.01 -3.64 -17.14
N THR A 250 15.77 -4.12 -18.35
CA THR A 250 16.75 -4.94 -19.09
C THR A 250 18.11 -4.24 -19.21
N GLU A 251 18.11 -2.91 -19.38
CA GLU A 251 19.34 -2.12 -19.48
C GLU A 251 20.18 -2.18 -18.20
N PHE A 252 19.54 -1.97 -17.05
CA PHE A 252 20.23 -2.05 -15.77
C PHE A 252 20.71 -3.47 -15.46
N GLN A 253 19.85 -4.47 -15.69
CA GLN A 253 20.16 -5.87 -15.46
C GLN A 253 21.36 -6.36 -16.32
N ASN A 254 21.44 -5.91 -17.57
CA ASN A 254 22.54 -6.24 -18.47
C ASN A 254 23.90 -5.68 -18.04
N LYS A 255 23.94 -4.75 -17.07
CA LYS A 255 25.23 -4.29 -16.47
C LYS A 255 25.90 -5.40 -15.65
N GLY A 256 25.16 -6.42 -15.20
CA GLY A 256 25.68 -7.54 -14.43
C GLY A 256 26.38 -7.09 -13.13
N LEU A 257 25.89 -6.03 -12.49
CA LEU A 257 26.54 -5.46 -11.29
C LEU A 257 26.53 -6.49 -10.14
N PRO A 258 27.66 -6.69 -9.44
CA PRO A 258 27.67 -7.47 -8.21
C PRO A 258 26.87 -6.76 -7.10
N ASP A 259 26.45 -7.52 -6.07
CA ASP A 259 25.53 -7.02 -5.04
C ASP A 259 26.07 -5.82 -4.25
N ASP A 260 27.37 -5.77 -4.01
CA ASP A 260 27.99 -4.65 -3.30
C ASP A 260 27.89 -3.35 -4.10
N ILE A 261 28.07 -3.41 -5.42
CA ILE A 261 27.91 -2.26 -6.32
C ILE A 261 26.43 -1.93 -6.49
N PHE A 262 25.54 -2.93 -6.59
CA PHE A 262 24.11 -2.70 -6.62
C PHE A 262 23.62 -1.90 -5.40
N VAL A 263 24.07 -2.26 -4.20
CA VAL A 263 23.75 -1.52 -2.96
C VAL A 263 24.31 -0.10 -3.00
N ASP A 264 25.54 0.10 -3.47
CA ASP A 264 26.12 1.47 -3.61
C ASP A 264 25.28 2.33 -4.57
N VAL A 265 24.84 1.75 -5.69
CA VAL A 265 23.96 2.47 -6.64
C VAL A 265 22.60 2.79 -6.00
N LEU A 266 22.02 1.89 -5.19
CA LEU A 266 20.81 2.19 -4.45
C LEU A 266 20.99 3.39 -3.52
N TYR A 267 22.07 3.41 -2.72
CA TYR A 267 22.36 4.55 -1.85
C TYR A 267 22.49 5.85 -2.63
N LYS A 268 23.23 5.82 -3.75
CA LYS A 268 23.43 7.00 -4.60
C LYS A 268 22.10 7.47 -5.21
N VAL A 269 21.33 6.56 -5.79
CA VAL A 269 20.10 6.89 -6.51
C VAL A 269 18.95 7.22 -5.57
N MET A 270 18.74 6.42 -4.52
CA MET A 270 17.56 6.57 -3.67
C MET A 270 17.78 7.62 -2.57
N PHE A 271 19.04 7.82 -2.10
CA PHE A 271 19.34 8.68 -0.97
C PHE A 271 20.28 9.85 -1.28
N ASP A 272 20.79 9.91 -2.52
CA ASP A 272 21.76 10.92 -2.99
C ASP A 272 23.01 11.04 -2.09
N ARG A 273 23.49 9.91 -1.58
CA ARG A 273 24.70 9.82 -0.77
C ARG A 273 25.46 8.52 -0.98
N GLN A 274 26.66 8.45 -0.46
CA GLN A 274 27.41 7.19 -0.37
C GLN A 274 26.84 6.29 0.74
N ALA A 275 26.98 4.97 0.54
CA ALA A 275 26.62 4.00 1.55
C ALA A 275 27.52 4.16 2.78
N ASP A 276 26.94 4.14 3.96
CA ASP A 276 27.69 3.92 5.20
C ASP A 276 28.02 2.42 5.36
N SER A 277 29.12 2.12 6.06
CA SER A 277 29.61 0.75 6.16
C SER A 277 28.63 -0.19 6.88
N GLY A 278 27.90 0.30 7.88
CA GLY A 278 26.94 -0.50 8.64
C GLY A 278 25.73 -0.86 7.81
N GLY A 279 25.05 0.13 7.24
CA GLY A 279 23.86 -0.08 6.40
C GLY A 279 24.18 -0.90 5.16
N LYS A 280 25.33 -0.69 4.52
CA LYS A 280 25.77 -1.52 3.39
C LYS A 280 25.95 -2.99 3.81
N SER A 281 26.61 -3.24 4.95
CA SER A 281 26.80 -4.59 5.48
C SER A 281 25.47 -5.29 5.76
N ASP A 282 24.51 -4.59 6.33
CA ASP A 282 23.17 -5.14 6.64
C ASP A 282 22.43 -5.57 5.36
N TRP A 283 22.45 -4.75 4.32
CA TRP A 283 21.83 -5.09 3.05
C TRP A 283 22.53 -6.25 2.32
N LEU A 284 23.86 -6.27 2.34
CA LEU A 284 24.63 -7.38 1.78
C LEU A 284 24.38 -8.69 2.54
N SER A 285 24.21 -8.62 3.87
CA SER A 285 23.82 -9.78 4.67
C SER A 285 22.45 -10.32 4.25
N LYS A 286 21.46 -9.47 3.97
CA LYS A 286 20.16 -9.92 3.47
C LYS A 286 20.27 -10.62 2.11
N LEU A 287 21.00 -10.05 1.17
CA LEU A 287 21.25 -10.66 -0.14
C LEU A 287 21.98 -12.01 -0.02
N SER A 288 23.04 -12.07 0.79
CA SER A 288 23.79 -13.32 1.02
C SER A 288 22.99 -14.39 1.75
N ASN A 289 21.96 -14.00 2.52
CA ASN A 289 20.99 -14.90 3.15
C ASN A 289 19.83 -15.28 2.22
N GLY A 290 19.87 -14.89 0.95
CA GLY A 290 18.95 -15.36 -0.08
C GLY A 290 17.77 -14.44 -0.39
N MET A 291 17.66 -13.27 0.28
CA MET A 291 16.66 -12.28 -0.11
C MET A 291 16.95 -11.74 -1.51
N SER A 292 15.92 -11.34 -2.24
CA SER A 292 16.08 -10.80 -3.59
C SER A 292 16.58 -9.36 -3.58
N ARG A 293 17.05 -8.88 -4.74
CA ARG A 293 17.33 -7.46 -4.95
C ARG A 293 16.08 -6.60 -4.88
N GLU A 294 14.91 -7.15 -5.24
CA GLU A 294 13.62 -6.48 -5.11
C GLU A 294 13.26 -6.24 -3.63
N TYR A 295 13.55 -7.22 -2.77
CA TYR A 295 13.40 -7.05 -1.32
C TYR A 295 14.25 -5.90 -0.78
N VAL A 296 15.53 -5.87 -1.15
CA VAL A 296 16.44 -4.80 -0.75
C VAL A 296 15.96 -3.46 -1.30
N TYR A 297 15.62 -3.38 -2.59
CA TYR A 297 15.07 -2.19 -3.22
C TYR A 297 13.84 -1.66 -2.46
N ARG A 298 12.91 -2.54 -2.10
CA ARG A 298 11.71 -2.15 -1.33
C ARG A 298 12.09 -1.51 0.01
N GLY A 299 13.08 -2.04 0.70
CA GLY A 299 13.56 -1.44 1.95
C GLY A 299 14.06 0.00 1.77
N PHE A 300 14.73 0.29 0.64
CA PHE A 300 15.09 1.66 0.27
C PHE A 300 13.85 2.49 -0.09
N ALA A 301 12.96 1.96 -0.91
CA ALA A 301 11.77 2.66 -1.38
C ALA A 301 10.81 3.03 -0.24
N ASP A 302 10.68 2.19 0.80
CA ASP A 302 9.81 2.42 1.95
C ASP A 302 10.46 3.31 3.04
N SER A 303 11.72 3.72 2.87
CA SER A 303 12.46 4.48 3.88
C SER A 303 12.03 5.96 3.94
N GLN A 304 12.18 6.56 5.13
CA GLN A 304 11.98 8.01 5.30
C GLN A 304 13.00 8.83 4.51
N GLU A 305 14.20 8.29 4.28
CA GLU A 305 15.24 8.97 3.53
C GLU A 305 14.86 9.13 2.06
N PHE A 306 14.29 8.10 1.44
CA PHE A 306 13.73 8.21 0.08
C PHE A 306 12.49 9.12 0.02
N ALA A 307 11.64 9.10 1.06
CA ALA A 307 10.54 10.06 1.16
C ALA A 307 11.02 11.51 1.12
N ASN A 308 12.12 11.81 1.82
CA ASN A 308 12.71 13.14 1.82
C ASN A 308 13.25 13.52 0.43
N VAL A 309 13.93 12.59 -0.25
CA VAL A 309 14.39 12.80 -1.64
C VAL A 309 13.21 13.03 -2.57
N CYS A 310 12.18 12.20 -2.53
CA CYS A 310 10.97 12.40 -3.33
C CYS A 310 10.33 13.77 -3.07
N GLY A 311 10.28 14.19 -1.79
CA GLY A 311 9.73 15.50 -1.41
C GLY A 311 10.48 16.69 -2.02
N GLN A 312 11.81 16.59 -2.19
CA GLN A 312 12.61 17.64 -2.85
C GLN A 312 12.24 17.87 -4.31
N TYR A 313 11.76 16.81 -4.98
CA TYR A 313 11.34 16.85 -6.37
C TYR A 313 9.82 16.97 -6.57
N GLY A 314 9.04 17.09 -5.49
CA GLY A 314 7.58 17.07 -5.55
C GLY A 314 6.98 15.73 -5.99
N VAL A 315 7.71 14.63 -5.83
CA VAL A 315 7.31 13.28 -6.22
C VAL A 315 6.66 12.56 -5.04
N ARG A 316 5.54 11.90 -5.28
CA ARG A 316 4.93 11.01 -4.29
C ARG A 316 5.78 9.75 -4.13
N GLN A 317 6.27 9.43 -2.91
CA GLN A 317 7.15 8.29 -2.62
C GLN A 317 6.58 6.96 -3.14
N GLY A 318 5.43 6.55 -2.65
CA GLY A 318 4.84 5.24 -2.94
C GLY A 318 5.61 4.06 -2.34
N THR A 319 5.26 2.87 -2.78
CA THR A 319 5.90 1.59 -2.43
C THR A 319 5.78 0.61 -3.58
N ILE A 320 6.46 -0.52 -3.51
CA ILE A 320 6.28 -1.65 -4.43
C ILE A 320 5.76 -2.89 -3.69
N SER A 321 4.99 -3.71 -4.38
CA SER A 321 4.55 -5.00 -3.85
C SER A 321 5.57 -6.10 -4.18
N LEU A 322 5.99 -6.87 -3.16
CA LEU A 322 6.81 -8.06 -3.35
C LEU A 322 5.90 -9.27 -3.59
N GLY A 323 5.87 -9.77 -4.81
CA GLY A 323 5.04 -10.90 -5.20
C GLY A 323 5.65 -12.28 -4.88
N ARG A 324 6.95 -12.35 -4.64
CA ARG A 324 7.68 -13.61 -4.48
C ARG A 324 7.63 -14.13 -3.05
N TYR A 325 7.43 -15.42 -2.87
CA TYR A 325 7.45 -16.06 -1.56
C TYR A 325 8.80 -15.98 -0.86
N ARG A 326 9.92 -16.00 -1.63
CA ARG A 326 11.26 -15.83 -1.04
C ARG A 326 11.45 -14.49 -0.32
N ASP A 327 10.62 -13.50 -0.60
CA ASP A 327 10.73 -12.16 -0.01
C ASP A 327 9.70 -11.90 1.11
N GLN A 328 8.90 -12.90 1.46
CA GLN A 328 7.85 -12.75 2.48
C GLN A 328 8.31 -13.07 3.90
N ASN A 329 9.38 -13.89 4.06
CA ASN A 329 9.87 -14.28 5.38
C ASN A 329 11.38 -14.55 5.36
N GLU A 330 12.16 -13.64 5.93
CA GLU A 330 13.63 -13.74 5.97
C GLU A 330 14.13 -15.06 6.60
N GLY A 331 13.45 -15.55 7.64
CA GLY A 331 13.84 -16.79 8.33
C GLY A 331 13.69 -18.01 7.43
N VAL A 332 12.57 -18.11 6.71
CA VAL A 332 12.33 -19.21 5.75
C VAL A 332 13.31 -19.13 4.59
N THR A 333 13.51 -17.95 4.05
CA THR A 333 14.42 -17.74 2.92
C THR A 333 15.86 -18.05 3.29
N SER A 334 16.32 -17.59 4.45
CA SER A 334 17.65 -17.92 4.98
C SER A 334 17.81 -19.42 5.25
N PHE A 335 16.76 -20.09 5.72
CA PHE A 335 16.78 -21.54 5.88
C PHE A 335 16.94 -22.26 4.54
N VAL A 336 16.12 -21.93 3.54
CA VAL A 336 16.22 -22.50 2.19
C VAL A 336 17.59 -22.22 1.56
N ASN A 337 18.07 -20.99 1.69
CA ASN A 337 19.39 -20.60 1.19
C ASN A 337 20.54 -21.44 1.81
N ARG A 338 20.46 -21.72 3.12
CA ARG A 338 21.46 -22.61 3.78
C ARG A 338 21.43 -24.04 3.23
N LEU A 339 20.26 -24.55 2.84
CA LEU A 339 20.17 -25.87 2.17
C LEU A 339 20.94 -25.89 0.86
N TYR A 340 20.88 -24.82 0.07
CA TYR A 340 21.68 -24.71 -1.15
C TYR A 340 23.16 -24.49 -0.87
N VAL A 341 23.49 -23.48 -0.02
CA VAL A 341 24.86 -23.03 0.15
C VAL A 341 25.70 -23.96 1.02
N LYS A 342 25.11 -24.55 2.08
CA LYS A 342 25.85 -25.42 3.01
C LYS A 342 25.79 -26.90 2.65
N LEU A 343 24.63 -27.39 2.17
CA LEU A 343 24.51 -28.77 1.75
C LEU A 343 25.02 -29.00 0.33
N LEU A 344 24.60 -28.16 -0.62
CA LEU A 344 24.90 -28.37 -2.04
C LEU A 344 26.09 -27.55 -2.55
N GLU A 345 26.68 -26.69 -1.72
CA GLU A 345 27.83 -25.81 -2.06
C GLU A 345 27.63 -24.95 -3.29
N ARG A 346 26.40 -24.56 -3.54
CA ARG A 346 26.04 -23.67 -4.64
C ARG A 346 24.95 -22.68 -4.26
N GLN A 347 24.81 -21.63 -5.02
CA GLN A 347 23.66 -20.74 -4.90
C GLN A 347 22.39 -21.44 -5.37
N GLY A 348 21.27 -21.18 -4.69
CA GLY A 348 19.96 -21.55 -5.20
C GLY A 348 19.63 -20.73 -6.43
N ASP A 349 19.10 -21.39 -7.46
CA ASP A 349 18.52 -20.67 -8.59
C ASP A 349 17.22 -19.95 -8.17
N GLU A 350 16.81 -18.96 -8.95
CA GLU A 350 15.64 -18.13 -8.65
C GLU A 350 14.37 -18.95 -8.45
N ASP A 351 14.11 -19.92 -9.35
CA ASP A 351 12.90 -20.74 -9.31
C ASP A 351 12.94 -21.73 -8.16
N GLY A 352 14.10 -22.29 -7.85
CA GLY A 352 14.29 -23.20 -6.72
C GLY A 352 14.08 -22.49 -5.37
N MET A 353 14.68 -21.31 -5.20
CA MET A 353 14.47 -20.49 -4.00
C MET A 353 12.99 -20.13 -3.82
N GLU A 354 12.35 -19.64 -4.89
CA GLU A 354 10.93 -19.27 -4.87
C GLU A 354 10.04 -20.47 -4.54
N ASN A 355 10.26 -21.61 -5.20
CA ASN A 355 9.45 -22.81 -5.01
C ASN A 355 9.54 -23.33 -3.56
N TRP A 356 10.74 -23.48 -3.01
CA TRP A 356 10.89 -24.03 -1.66
C TRP A 356 10.38 -23.07 -0.59
N CYS A 357 10.58 -21.75 -0.75
CA CYS A 357 9.96 -20.77 0.13
C CYS A 357 8.44 -20.85 0.06
N ARG A 358 7.86 -20.94 -1.15
CA ARG A 358 6.41 -21.12 -1.34
C ARG A 358 5.90 -22.39 -0.64
N VAL A 359 6.55 -23.53 -0.86
CA VAL A 359 6.14 -24.83 -0.29
C VAL A 359 6.04 -24.73 1.23
N ILE A 360 7.04 -24.15 1.89
CA ILE A 360 7.08 -24.00 3.36
C ILE A 360 6.03 -22.97 3.83
N LEU A 361 5.96 -21.80 3.20
CA LEU A 361 5.08 -20.72 3.64
C LEU A 361 3.60 -21.03 3.42
N THR A 362 3.26 -21.74 2.36
CA THR A 362 1.88 -22.20 2.11
C THR A 362 1.52 -23.49 2.89
N ARG A 363 2.49 -24.04 3.63
CA ARG A 363 2.34 -25.33 4.33
C ARG A 363 1.98 -26.50 3.40
N ALA A 364 2.38 -26.43 2.13
CA ALA A 364 2.24 -27.55 1.20
C ALA A 364 3.14 -28.73 1.60
N ASP A 365 4.26 -28.42 2.26
CA ASP A 365 5.10 -29.39 2.95
C ASP A 365 5.80 -28.73 4.15
N THR A 366 6.38 -29.54 5.03
CA THR A 366 7.11 -29.05 6.21
C THR A 366 8.56 -28.70 5.87
N ALA A 367 9.15 -27.78 6.63
CA ALA A 367 10.57 -27.47 6.51
C ALA A 367 11.46 -28.70 6.75
N GLU A 368 11.02 -29.64 7.60
CA GLU A 368 11.69 -30.91 7.87
C GLU A 368 11.72 -31.78 6.61
N ASN A 369 10.59 -31.97 5.95
CA ASN A 369 10.52 -32.80 4.73
C ASN A 369 11.32 -32.17 3.59
N VAL A 370 11.26 -30.83 3.44
CA VAL A 370 12.10 -30.11 2.47
C VAL A 370 13.58 -30.37 2.76
N ALA A 371 14.01 -30.20 4.01
CA ALA A 371 15.39 -30.48 4.43
C ALA A 371 15.78 -31.96 4.16
N TYR A 372 14.91 -32.90 4.47
CA TYR A 372 15.11 -34.31 4.20
C TYR A 372 15.36 -34.55 2.71
N GLY A 373 14.53 -33.93 1.84
CA GLY A 373 14.71 -34.02 0.39
C GLY A 373 16.07 -33.51 -0.09
N PHE A 374 16.60 -32.45 0.50
CA PHE A 374 17.94 -31.93 0.19
C PHE A 374 19.05 -32.86 0.67
N VAL A 375 19.00 -33.31 1.94
CA VAL A 375 20.02 -34.17 2.57
C VAL A 375 20.13 -35.54 1.86
N PHE A 376 19.02 -36.07 1.40
CA PHE A 376 18.99 -37.38 0.70
C PHE A 376 18.87 -37.23 -0.82
N SER A 377 19.08 -36.04 -1.37
CA SER A 377 19.16 -35.84 -2.82
C SER A 377 20.39 -36.54 -3.40
N SER A 378 20.29 -36.94 -4.66
CA SER A 378 21.45 -37.46 -5.40
C SER A 378 22.60 -36.44 -5.49
N GLU A 379 22.26 -35.15 -5.52
CA GLU A 379 23.23 -34.05 -5.55
C GLU A 379 24.11 -34.03 -4.28
N PHE A 380 23.51 -34.18 -3.10
CA PHE A 380 24.27 -34.24 -1.86
C PHE A 380 24.93 -35.61 -1.61
N THR A 381 24.21 -36.70 -1.82
CA THR A 381 24.73 -38.06 -1.53
C THR A 381 25.90 -38.44 -2.42
N ASN A 382 25.96 -37.97 -3.67
CA ASN A 382 27.11 -38.18 -4.57
C ASN A 382 28.41 -37.46 -4.14
N ARG A 383 28.34 -36.56 -3.15
CA ARG A 383 29.52 -35.94 -2.58
C ARG A 383 30.38 -36.92 -1.77
N ASN A 384 29.79 -38.05 -1.35
CA ASN A 384 30.47 -39.11 -0.57
C ASN A 384 31.21 -38.55 0.66
N THR A 385 30.57 -37.64 1.41
CA THR A 385 31.13 -37.04 2.63
C THR A 385 31.44 -38.08 3.68
N SER A 386 32.50 -37.91 4.45
CA SER A 386 32.77 -38.69 5.64
C SER A 386 31.70 -38.43 6.71
N ASN A 387 31.55 -39.35 7.70
CA ASN A 387 30.62 -39.15 8.79
C ASN A 387 30.89 -37.87 9.61
N GLU A 388 32.16 -37.51 9.78
CA GLU A 388 32.55 -36.30 10.50
C GLU A 388 32.15 -35.06 9.71
N GLU A 389 32.43 -35.04 8.41
CA GLU A 389 32.06 -33.95 7.51
C GLU A 389 30.54 -33.83 7.38
N PHE A 390 29.83 -34.94 7.27
CA PHE A 390 28.37 -34.97 7.27
C PHE A 390 27.78 -34.28 8.53
N VAL A 391 28.27 -34.67 9.72
CA VAL A 391 27.82 -34.05 10.96
C VAL A 391 28.12 -32.57 11.01
N LYS A 392 29.29 -32.14 10.59
CA LYS A 392 29.68 -30.73 10.51
C LYS A 392 28.74 -29.96 9.58
N ILE A 393 28.45 -30.48 8.39
CA ILE A 393 27.51 -29.86 7.45
C ILE A 393 26.12 -29.73 8.07
N MET A 394 25.63 -30.77 8.78
CA MET A 394 24.33 -30.71 9.48
C MET A 394 24.28 -29.58 10.52
N TYR A 395 25.34 -29.45 11.36
CA TYR A 395 25.44 -28.35 12.34
C TYR A 395 25.42 -26.97 11.67
N GLN A 396 26.19 -26.82 10.61
CA GLN A 396 26.25 -25.54 9.86
C GLN A 396 24.92 -25.20 9.18
N THR A 397 24.26 -26.21 8.61
CA THR A 397 23.01 -26.00 7.84
C THR A 397 21.84 -25.70 8.77
N PHE A 398 21.65 -26.55 9.79
CA PHE A 398 20.44 -26.47 10.61
C PHE A 398 20.56 -25.59 11.84
N LEU A 399 21.74 -25.53 12.44
CA LEU A 399 21.98 -24.78 13.67
C LEU A 399 22.77 -23.48 13.45
N ASN A 400 23.23 -23.24 12.22
CA ASN A 400 24.09 -22.09 11.87
C ASN A 400 25.30 -21.98 12.83
N ARG A 401 25.93 -23.12 13.14
CA ARG A 401 27.08 -23.23 14.05
C ARG A 401 28.22 -23.98 13.36
N GLU A 402 29.45 -23.64 13.74
CA GLU A 402 30.64 -24.38 13.31
C GLU A 402 30.83 -25.69 14.08
#